data_9c5175063d1e2a51cc6914a593a70ad2
#
_entry.id   9c5175063d1e2a51cc6914a593a70ad2
#
_cell.length_a   1.000
_cell.length_b   1.000
_cell.length_c   1.000
_cell.angle_alpha   90.00
_cell.angle_beta   90.00
_cell.angle_gamma   90.00
#
_symmetry.space_group_name_H-M   'P 1'
#
loop_
_entity.id
_entity.type
_entity.pdbx_description
1 polymer ?
#
loop_
_entity_poly.entity_id
_entity_poly.type
_entity_poly.pdbx_seq_one_letter_code
_entity_poly.pdbx_strand_id
1 'polypeptide(L)'
;DEQQVKTVFEEVNPSVVIHCGAMSKPDECELDQPAALLNNVRGTELMLKYASVNQPHFIYLSTDFVFDGTKAMHKEEEEPLPVNFYGHTKLLGEKAVQQYAATWAVVRTVLVYGNPLGGRDNILTLTRKKLENKELFKVVNDQQRTPTFIEDLSAGIIAIVQRRATGIYHLCGKEMMTPFDMAFATAKYLQLDVSLLEKVTNNSFKEIAKRPLLSGFNISKAEKE
;
A
#
# COMPACT_ATOMS: atom_id res chain seq x y z
N ASP A 1 19.54 -10.46 0.25
CA ASP A 1 20.57 -11.48 0.57
C ASP A 1 20.04 -12.39 1.68
N GLU A 2 20.01 -13.69 1.41
CA GLU A 2 19.44 -14.71 2.31
C GLU A 2 20.24 -14.80 3.64
N GLN A 3 21.57 -14.72 3.57
CA GLN A 3 22.40 -14.81 4.75
C GLN A 3 22.19 -13.61 5.71
N GLN A 4 21.98 -12.42 5.16
CA GLN A 4 21.66 -11.24 5.97
C GLN A 4 20.30 -11.39 6.67
N VAL A 5 19.28 -11.87 5.97
CA VAL A 5 17.97 -12.12 6.59
C VAL A 5 18.10 -13.13 7.72
N LYS A 6 18.80 -14.24 7.49
CA LYS A 6 19.08 -15.25 8.52
C LYS A 6 19.75 -14.63 9.76
N THR A 7 20.86 -13.92 9.55
CA THR A 7 21.61 -13.29 10.64
C THR A 7 20.75 -12.35 11.47
N VAL A 8 19.95 -11.48 10.82
CA VAL A 8 19.05 -10.55 11.53
C VAL A 8 18.01 -11.30 12.37
N PHE A 9 17.40 -12.37 11.85
CA PHE A 9 16.44 -13.16 12.63
C PHE A 9 17.10 -13.86 13.83
N GLU A 10 18.32 -14.38 13.67
CA GLU A 10 19.08 -15.03 14.75
C GLU A 10 19.50 -14.01 15.84
N GLU A 11 19.95 -12.83 15.46
CA GLU A 11 20.40 -11.78 16.39
C GLU A 11 19.24 -11.10 17.12
N VAL A 12 18.18 -10.75 16.39
CA VAL A 12 17.04 -9.99 16.95
C VAL A 12 16.04 -10.88 17.67
N ASN A 13 15.87 -12.13 17.23
CA ASN A 13 14.85 -13.06 17.74
C ASN A 13 13.47 -12.40 17.91
N PRO A 14 12.87 -11.87 16.85
CA PRO A 14 11.68 -11.01 16.95
C PRO A 14 10.46 -11.78 17.44
N SER A 15 9.62 -11.17 18.29
CA SER A 15 8.27 -11.67 18.63
C SER A 15 7.20 -11.18 17.63
N VAL A 16 7.51 -10.14 16.86
CA VAL A 16 6.66 -9.56 15.81
C VAL A 16 7.52 -9.19 14.61
N VAL A 17 7.04 -9.47 13.42
CA VAL A 17 7.61 -9.00 12.15
C VAL A 17 6.57 -8.17 11.42
N ILE A 18 6.88 -6.92 11.09
CA ILE A 18 6.06 -6.06 10.24
C ILE A 18 6.79 -5.91 8.90
N HIS A 19 6.32 -6.66 7.90
CA HIS A 19 6.96 -6.71 6.58
C HIS A 19 6.35 -5.68 5.63
N CYS A 20 7.03 -4.53 5.50
CA CYS A 20 6.67 -3.43 4.61
C CYS A 20 7.53 -3.37 3.33
N GLY A 21 8.58 -4.18 3.25
CA GLY A 21 9.53 -4.15 2.12
C GLY A 21 8.90 -4.64 0.83
N ALA A 22 8.94 -3.81 -0.22
CA ALA A 22 8.47 -4.18 -1.55
C ALA A 22 9.00 -3.23 -2.64
N MET A 23 9.14 -3.74 -3.85
CA MET A 23 9.17 -2.93 -5.05
C MET A 23 7.74 -2.44 -5.31
N SER A 24 7.47 -1.15 -5.00
CA SER A 24 6.10 -0.63 -4.84
C SER A 24 5.65 0.31 -5.95
N LYS A 25 6.44 0.47 -7.02
CA LYS A 25 6.06 1.27 -8.19
C LYS A 25 5.53 0.34 -9.28
N PRO A 26 4.23 0.40 -9.62
CA PRO A 26 3.64 -0.53 -10.58
C PRO A 26 4.33 -0.55 -11.94
N ASP A 27 4.74 0.61 -12.48
CA ASP A 27 5.43 0.67 -13.77
C ASP A 27 6.82 0.01 -13.73
N GLU A 28 7.57 0.20 -12.64
CA GLU A 28 8.85 -0.50 -12.46
C GLU A 28 8.65 -2.01 -12.37
N CYS A 29 7.59 -2.47 -11.66
CA CYS A 29 7.26 -3.90 -11.58
C CYS A 29 6.85 -4.48 -12.95
N GLU A 30 6.18 -3.69 -13.78
CA GLU A 30 5.81 -4.13 -15.15
C GLU A 30 7.02 -4.23 -16.05
N LEU A 31 7.97 -3.29 -15.94
CA LEU A 31 9.20 -3.25 -16.73
C LEU A 31 10.22 -4.30 -16.33
N ASP A 32 10.32 -4.61 -15.03
CA ASP A 32 11.26 -5.59 -14.50
C ASP A 32 10.54 -6.60 -13.60
N GLN A 33 9.81 -7.50 -14.26
CA GLN A 33 9.05 -8.57 -13.59
C GLN A 33 9.93 -9.52 -12.78
N PRO A 34 11.15 -9.93 -13.24
CA PRO A 34 12.06 -10.70 -12.41
C PRO A 34 12.45 -10.02 -11.10
N ALA A 35 12.79 -8.72 -11.14
CA ALA A 35 13.10 -7.96 -9.93
C ALA A 35 11.88 -7.82 -9.01
N ALA A 36 10.69 -7.62 -9.57
CA ALA A 36 9.45 -7.57 -8.79
C ALA A 36 9.15 -8.90 -8.09
N LEU A 37 9.31 -10.05 -8.76
CA LEU A 37 9.19 -11.37 -8.13
C LEU A 37 10.25 -11.59 -7.05
N LEU A 38 11.50 -11.23 -7.33
CA LEU A 38 12.60 -11.39 -6.38
C LEU A 38 12.35 -10.59 -5.10
N ASN A 39 11.92 -9.33 -5.21
CA ASN A 39 11.71 -8.46 -4.06
C ASN A 39 10.39 -8.77 -3.32
N ASN A 40 9.27 -8.88 -4.04
CA ASN A 40 7.95 -8.94 -3.42
C ASN A 40 7.53 -10.36 -3.05
N VAL A 41 7.97 -11.36 -3.79
CA VAL A 41 7.60 -12.76 -3.52
C VAL A 41 8.72 -13.49 -2.81
N ARG A 42 9.89 -13.61 -3.45
CA ARG A 42 11.02 -14.32 -2.86
C ARG A 42 11.51 -13.69 -1.57
N GLY A 43 11.55 -12.36 -1.49
CA GLY A 43 11.86 -11.63 -0.26
C GLY A 43 10.89 -11.98 0.88
N THR A 44 9.58 -12.02 0.59
CA THR A 44 8.56 -12.44 1.57
C THR A 44 8.73 -13.89 1.99
N GLU A 45 8.97 -14.81 1.05
CA GLU A 45 9.22 -16.24 1.34
C GLU A 45 10.44 -16.43 2.24
N LEU A 46 11.52 -15.68 1.99
CA LEU A 46 12.72 -15.71 2.84
C LEU A 46 12.44 -15.23 4.26
N MET A 47 11.68 -14.14 4.41
CA MET A 47 11.26 -13.65 5.73
C MET A 47 10.44 -14.71 6.46
N LEU A 48 9.48 -15.35 5.80
CA LEU A 48 8.66 -16.43 6.38
C LEU A 48 9.48 -17.67 6.73
N LYS A 49 10.45 -18.05 5.90
CA LYS A 49 11.35 -19.17 6.15
C LYS A 49 12.07 -19.01 7.49
N TYR A 50 12.64 -17.84 7.76
CA TYR A 50 13.38 -17.60 9.00
C TYR A 50 12.45 -17.27 10.18
N ALA A 51 11.30 -16.66 9.93
CA ALA A 51 10.25 -16.49 10.91
C ALA A 51 9.73 -17.84 11.46
N SER A 52 9.72 -18.90 10.64
CA SER A 52 9.22 -20.22 11.05
C SER A 52 10.01 -20.87 12.20
N VAL A 53 11.21 -20.38 12.52
CA VAL A 53 12.03 -20.90 13.65
C VAL A 53 11.44 -20.50 15.00
N ASN A 54 11.15 -19.18 15.19
CA ASN A 54 10.68 -18.62 16.46
C ASN A 54 9.20 -18.24 16.44
N GLN A 55 8.55 -18.39 15.30
CA GLN A 55 7.12 -18.18 15.08
C GLN A 55 6.58 -16.83 15.57
N PRO A 56 7.20 -15.68 15.21
CA PRO A 56 6.68 -14.36 15.53
C PRO A 56 5.30 -14.14 14.91
N HIS A 57 4.55 -13.18 15.45
CA HIS A 57 3.37 -12.66 14.75
C HIS A 57 3.81 -11.94 13.49
N PHE A 58 3.42 -12.44 12.30
CA PHE A 58 3.86 -11.92 11.02
C PHE A 58 2.80 -11.02 10.40
N ILE A 59 3.09 -9.71 10.28
CA ILE A 59 2.22 -8.71 9.65
C ILE A 59 2.75 -8.40 8.25
N TYR A 60 1.95 -8.61 7.23
CA TYR A 60 2.30 -8.32 5.84
C TYR A 60 1.52 -7.11 5.32
N LEU A 61 2.21 -6.05 4.91
CA LEU A 61 1.58 -4.89 4.30
C LEU A 61 1.29 -5.15 2.82
N SER A 62 0.01 -5.15 2.45
CA SER A 62 -0.48 -5.34 1.10
C SER A 62 -1.17 -4.07 0.56
N THR A 63 -1.92 -4.16 -0.53
CA THR A 63 -2.38 -3.04 -1.33
C THR A 63 -3.77 -3.29 -1.93
N ASP A 64 -4.46 -2.21 -2.30
CA ASP A 64 -5.67 -2.21 -3.12
C ASP A 64 -5.46 -2.70 -4.55
N PHE A 65 -4.22 -2.70 -5.05
CA PHE A 65 -3.87 -3.20 -6.39
C PHE A 65 -4.04 -4.72 -6.56
N VAL A 66 -4.40 -5.44 -5.49
CA VAL A 66 -4.80 -6.85 -5.61
C VAL A 66 -6.19 -7.00 -6.24
N PHE A 67 -6.97 -5.93 -6.39
CA PHE A 67 -8.28 -5.91 -7.04
C PHE A 67 -8.24 -5.29 -8.43
N ASP A 68 -9.25 -5.59 -9.26
CA ASP A 68 -9.31 -5.21 -10.67
C ASP A 68 -9.71 -3.74 -10.92
N GLY A 69 -10.29 -3.08 -9.92
CA GLY A 69 -10.75 -1.69 -10.03
C GLY A 69 -12.07 -1.50 -10.76
N THR A 70 -12.89 -2.54 -10.90
CA THR A 70 -14.23 -2.46 -11.47
C THR A 70 -15.27 -1.98 -10.47
N LYS A 71 -15.00 -2.12 -9.19
CA LYS A 71 -15.82 -1.61 -8.08
C LYS A 71 -14.96 -1.10 -6.93
N ALA A 72 -15.56 -0.39 -6.00
CA ALA A 72 -14.95 0.05 -4.76
C ALA A 72 -15.58 -0.64 -3.53
N MET A 73 -15.07 -0.31 -2.35
CA MET A 73 -15.55 -0.78 -1.04
C MET A 73 -15.49 -2.30 -0.89
N HIS A 74 -14.41 -2.89 -1.42
CA HIS A 74 -14.13 -4.32 -1.26
C HIS A 74 -14.07 -4.72 0.21
N LYS A 75 -14.57 -5.92 0.50
CA LYS A 75 -14.44 -6.57 1.80
C LYS A 75 -13.29 -7.58 1.77
N GLU A 76 -12.84 -7.99 2.96
CA GLU A 76 -11.67 -8.86 3.12
C GLU A 76 -11.85 -10.25 2.52
N GLU A 77 -13.09 -10.75 2.49
CA GLU A 77 -13.45 -12.08 1.96
C GLU A 77 -13.59 -12.13 0.44
N GLU A 78 -13.55 -10.99 -0.25
CA GLU A 78 -13.70 -10.94 -1.69
C GLU A 78 -12.44 -11.44 -2.41
N GLU A 79 -12.65 -12.16 -3.51
CA GLU A 79 -11.56 -12.75 -4.30
C GLU A 79 -10.75 -11.67 -5.02
N PRO A 80 -9.44 -11.59 -4.81
CA PRO A 80 -8.56 -10.65 -5.49
C PRO A 80 -8.37 -11.01 -6.97
N LEU A 81 -8.36 -9.98 -7.84
CA LEU A 81 -8.12 -10.10 -9.28
C LEU A 81 -7.23 -8.94 -9.77
N PRO A 82 -5.91 -9.01 -9.58
CA PRO A 82 -5.01 -7.91 -9.94
C PRO A 82 -4.91 -7.70 -11.44
N VAL A 83 -4.83 -6.43 -11.87
CA VAL A 83 -4.76 -6.03 -13.30
C VAL A 83 -3.36 -5.58 -13.74
N ASN A 84 -2.38 -5.62 -12.85
CA ASN A 84 -0.99 -5.30 -13.13
C ASN A 84 -0.04 -6.20 -12.34
N PHE A 85 1.24 -6.21 -12.76
CA PHE A 85 2.22 -7.12 -12.19
C PHE A 85 2.54 -6.82 -10.72
N TYR A 86 2.54 -5.54 -10.31
CA TYR A 86 2.70 -5.18 -8.90
C TYR A 86 1.63 -5.84 -8.02
N GLY A 87 0.35 -5.66 -8.36
CA GLY A 87 -0.76 -6.29 -7.64
C GLY A 87 -0.64 -7.82 -7.62
N HIS A 88 -0.23 -8.42 -8.76
CA HIS A 88 0.01 -9.87 -8.85
C HIS A 88 1.08 -10.33 -7.85
N THR A 89 2.24 -9.65 -7.80
CA THR A 89 3.31 -10.01 -6.85
C THR A 89 2.90 -9.82 -5.40
N LYS A 90 2.12 -8.78 -5.09
CA LYS A 90 1.58 -8.57 -3.73
C LYS A 90 0.60 -9.66 -3.34
N LEU A 91 -0.28 -10.09 -4.24
CA LEU A 91 -1.18 -11.22 -4.01
C LEU A 91 -0.44 -12.54 -3.79
N LEU A 92 0.63 -12.80 -4.53
CA LEU A 92 1.49 -13.98 -4.29
C LEU A 92 2.11 -13.92 -2.88
N GLY A 93 2.57 -12.74 -2.43
CA GLY A 93 3.05 -12.54 -1.07
C GLY A 93 1.96 -12.80 -0.02
N GLU A 94 0.71 -12.33 -0.23
CA GLU A 94 -0.41 -12.65 0.65
C GLU A 94 -0.63 -14.16 0.77
N LYS A 95 -0.63 -14.86 -0.37
CA LYS A 95 -0.79 -16.33 -0.42
C LYS A 95 0.31 -17.06 0.34
N ALA A 96 1.56 -16.60 0.23
CA ALA A 96 2.68 -17.16 0.99
C ALA A 96 2.48 -16.95 2.51
N VAL A 97 2.05 -15.76 2.93
CA VAL A 97 1.78 -15.44 4.34
C VAL A 97 0.64 -16.28 4.90
N GLN A 98 -0.42 -16.53 4.12
CA GLN A 98 -1.55 -17.38 4.54
C GLN A 98 -1.16 -18.84 4.77
N GLN A 99 -0.01 -19.29 4.25
CA GLN A 99 0.54 -20.63 4.51
C GLN A 99 1.48 -20.67 5.73
N TYR A 100 1.74 -19.53 6.36
CA TYR A 100 2.58 -19.45 7.55
C TYR A 100 1.91 -20.16 8.73
N ALA A 101 2.63 -21.08 9.35
CA ALA A 101 2.07 -21.98 10.38
C ALA A 101 1.76 -21.31 11.74
N ALA A 102 2.23 -20.06 11.94
CA ALA A 102 1.98 -19.31 13.16
C ALA A 102 0.97 -18.17 12.92
N THR A 103 0.86 -17.26 13.89
CA THR A 103 -0.07 -16.11 13.80
C THR A 103 0.38 -15.13 12.71
N TRP A 104 -0.53 -14.76 11.82
CA TRP A 104 -0.27 -13.83 10.74
C TRP A 104 -1.44 -12.85 10.51
N ALA A 105 -1.13 -11.68 10.01
CA ALA A 105 -2.13 -10.78 9.46
C ALA A 105 -1.64 -10.18 8.13
N VAL A 106 -2.56 -10.05 7.18
CA VAL A 106 -2.37 -9.29 5.94
C VAL A 106 -3.11 -7.97 6.11
N VAL A 107 -2.41 -6.87 5.99
CA VAL A 107 -2.98 -5.52 6.04
C VAL A 107 -3.00 -4.94 4.64
N ARG A 108 -4.17 -4.83 4.04
CA ARG A 108 -4.38 -4.14 2.76
C ARG A 108 -4.67 -2.67 3.03
N THR A 109 -3.94 -1.79 2.35
CA THR A 109 -4.08 -0.33 2.47
C THR A 109 -4.19 0.33 1.10
N VAL A 110 -4.60 1.59 1.07
CA VAL A 110 -4.87 2.37 -0.16
C VAL A 110 -4.15 3.70 -0.09
N LEU A 111 -3.40 4.06 -1.12
CA LEU A 111 -2.82 5.39 -1.35
C LEU A 111 -2.40 6.10 -0.05
N VAL A 112 -1.33 5.61 0.57
CA VAL A 112 -0.83 6.12 1.85
C VAL A 112 -0.26 7.53 1.69
N TYR A 113 -0.64 8.43 2.59
CA TYR A 113 -0.14 9.80 2.65
C TYR A 113 0.22 10.21 4.07
N GLY A 114 1.01 11.25 4.20
CA GLY A 114 1.46 11.81 5.49
C GLY A 114 2.78 12.55 5.35
N ASN A 115 3.46 12.78 6.45
CA ASN A 115 4.77 13.43 6.44
C ASN A 115 5.87 12.39 6.11
N PRO A 116 6.52 12.46 4.93
CA PRO A 116 7.60 11.53 4.60
C PRO A 116 8.87 11.95 5.35
N LEU A 117 9.30 11.14 6.30
CA LEU A 117 10.56 11.34 7.03
C LEU A 117 11.77 10.99 6.13
N GLY A 118 12.01 11.82 5.11
CA GLY A 118 13.11 11.61 4.14
C GLY A 118 12.81 10.60 3.03
N GLY A 119 11.56 10.20 2.86
CA GLY A 119 11.13 9.25 1.85
C GLY A 119 10.63 9.90 0.55
N ARG A 120 9.86 9.13 -0.20
CA ARG A 120 9.23 9.53 -1.45
C ARG A 120 8.09 10.53 -1.21
N ASP A 121 7.97 11.55 -2.06
CA ASP A 121 6.82 12.46 -2.06
C ASP A 121 5.50 11.67 -2.26
N ASN A 122 4.48 12.05 -1.50
CA ASN A 122 3.09 11.65 -1.72
C ASN A 122 2.31 12.79 -2.39
N ILE A 123 1.04 12.58 -2.69
CA ILE A 123 0.23 13.56 -3.41
C ILE A 123 0.15 14.92 -2.70
N LEU A 124 0.13 14.96 -1.36
CA LEU A 124 0.04 16.19 -0.59
C LEU A 124 1.35 16.99 -0.67
N THR A 125 2.49 16.32 -0.41
CA THR A 125 3.80 16.96 -0.43
C THR A 125 4.20 17.38 -1.84
N LEU A 126 3.83 16.58 -2.85
CA LEU A 126 4.05 16.92 -4.25
C LEU A 126 3.20 18.13 -4.68
N THR A 127 1.92 18.18 -4.27
CA THR A 127 1.05 19.33 -4.51
C THR A 127 1.66 20.60 -3.93
N ARG A 128 2.03 20.56 -2.63
CA ARG A 128 2.67 21.69 -1.97
C ARG A 128 3.91 22.15 -2.75
N LYS A 129 4.84 21.25 -3.04
CA LYS A 129 6.10 21.54 -3.73
C LYS A 129 5.86 22.18 -5.12
N LYS A 130 4.92 21.62 -5.90
CA LYS A 130 4.61 22.12 -7.26
C LYS A 130 4.01 23.53 -7.21
N LEU A 131 3.03 23.75 -6.35
CA LEU A 131 2.31 25.02 -6.30
C LEU A 131 3.13 26.15 -5.63
N GLU A 132 3.94 25.83 -4.62
CA GLU A 132 4.91 26.81 -4.05
C GLU A 132 5.92 27.27 -5.10
N ASN A 133 6.34 26.39 -6.02
CA ASN A 133 7.20 26.70 -7.14
C ASN A 133 6.47 27.35 -8.34
N LYS A 134 5.14 27.60 -8.22
CA LYS A 134 4.29 28.14 -9.31
C LYS A 134 4.30 27.26 -10.55
N GLU A 135 4.44 25.95 -10.40
CA GLU A 135 4.41 24.99 -11.48
C GLU A 135 3.00 24.46 -11.70
N LEU A 136 2.59 24.32 -12.98
CA LEU A 136 1.37 23.61 -13.35
C LEU A 136 1.45 22.15 -12.89
N PHE A 137 0.42 21.69 -12.18
CA PHE A 137 0.35 20.32 -11.69
C PHE A 137 -0.86 19.59 -12.26
N LYS A 138 -0.59 18.65 -13.17
CA LYS A 138 -1.59 17.75 -13.74
C LYS A 138 -1.87 16.61 -12.78
N VAL A 139 -3.14 16.47 -12.39
CA VAL A 139 -3.55 15.47 -11.40
C VAL A 139 -4.72 14.65 -11.89
N VAL A 140 -4.63 13.33 -11.74
CA VAL A 140 -5.64 12.37 -12.16
C VAL A 140 -6.94 12.57 -11.38
N ASN A 141 -8.08 12.57 -12.12
CA ASN A 141 -9.42 12.79 -11.56
C ASN A 141 -10.41 11.63 -11.85
N ASP A 142 -9.99 10.60 -12.54
CA ASP A 142 -10.82 9.44 -12.90
C ASP A 142 -10.45 8.16 -12.13
N GLN A 143 -9.57 8.26 -11.16
CA GLN A 143 -9.30 7.20 -10.18
C GLN A 143 -9.92 7.57 -8.85
N GLN A 144 -10.76 6.68 -8.29
CA GLN A 144 -11.37 6.87 -6.97
C GLN A 144 -10.78 5.89 -5.96
N ARG A 145 -10.38 6.39 -4.79
CA ARG A 145 -9.68 5.64 -3.74
C ARG A 145 -10.15 6.07 -2.36
N THR A 146 -9.88 5.25 -1.36
CA THR A 146 -9.99 5.62 0.06
C THR A 146 -8.60 5.87 0.65
N PRO A 147 -8.04 7.09 0.55
CA PRO A 147 -6.66 7.38 0.96
C PRO A 147 -6.43 7.09 2.44
N THR A 148 -5.22 6.65 2.78
CA THR A 148 -4.86 6.23 4.13
C THR A 148 -3.86 7.20 4.75
N PHE A 149 -4.19 7.79 5.89
CA PHE A 149 -3.24 8.56 6.67
C PHE A 149 -2.24 7.63 7.38
N ILE A 150 -0.95 7.92 7.23
CA ILE A 150 0.11 7.00 7.71
C ILE A 150 0.06 6.75 9.22
N GLU A 151 -0.34 7.74 10.01
CA GLU A 151 -0.43 7.59 11.46
C GLU A 151 -1.59 6.69 11.86
N ASP A 152 -2.75 6.79 11.19
CA ASP A 152 -3.89 5.90 11.39
C ASP A 152 -3.55 4.45 10.97
N LEU A 153 -2.84 4.29 9.83
CA LEU A 153 -2.35 2.98 9.41
C LEU A 153 -1.43 2.37 10.47
N SER A 154 -0.52 3.16 11.01
CA SER A 154 0.41 2.72 12.04
C SER A 154 -0.32 2.32 13.32
N ALA A 155 -1.31 3.12 13.75
CA ALA A 155 -2.14 2.81 14.91
C ALA A 155 -2.93 1.51 14.71
N GLY A 156 -3.51 1.31 13.52
CA GLY A 156 -4.22 0.07 13.18
C GLY A 156 -3.31 -1.16 13.18
N ILE A 157 -2.09 -1.05 12.63
CA ILE A 157 -1.10 -2.13 12.68
C ILE A 157 -0.71 -2.46 14.13
N ILE A 158 -0.48 -1.44 14.98
CA ILE A 158 -0.17 -1.63 16.39
C ILE A 158 -1.33 -2.33 17.11
N ALA A 159 -2.59 -1.98 16.82
CA ALA A 159 -3.76 -2.65 17.39
C ALA A 159 -3.81 -4.14 17.00
N ILE A 160 -3.55 -4.47 15.73
CA ILE A 160 -3.43 -5.86 15.25
C ILE A 160 -2.35 -6.62 16.04
N VAL A 161 -1.17 -6.01 16.22
CA VAL A 161 -0.06 -6.61 16.99
C VAL A 161 -0.47 -6.86 18.45
N GLN A 162 -1.02 -5.85 19.11
CA GLN A 162 -1.40 -5.94 20.53
C GLN A 162 -2.47 -6.99 20.80
N ARG A 163 -3.42 -7.14 19.88
CA ARG A 163 -4.49 -8.15 19.97
C ARG A 163 -4.08 -9.53 19.45
N ARG A 164 -2.89 -9.65 18.88
CA ARG A 164 -2.46 -10.84 18.12
C ARG A 164 -3.52 -11.27 17.10
N ALA A 165 -4.18 -10.29 16.49
CA ALA A 165 -5.25 -10.52 15.53
C ALA A 165 -4.73 -11.23 14.28
N THR A 166 -5.54 -12.14 13.71
CA THR A 166 -5.16 -12.97 12.58
C THR A 166 -6.13 -12.82 11.42
N GLY A 167 -5.62 -13.00 10.19
CA GLY A 167 -6.41 -12.94 8.97
C GLY A 167 -6.14 -11.69 8.14
N ILE A 168 -7.05 -11.35 7.23
CA ILE A 168 -6.93 -10.18 6.36
C ILE A 168 -7.68 -9.01 6.99
N TYR A 169 -7.06 -7.84 6.96
CA TYR A 169 -7.62 -6.57 7.45
C TYR A 169 -7.48 -5.49 6.38
N HIS A 170 -8.53 -4.72 6.19
CA HIS A 170 -8.51 -3.51 5.39
C HIS A 170 -8.31 -2.30 6.31
N LEU A 171 -7.20 -1.56 6.14
CA LEU A 171 -6.90 -0.34 6.88
C LEU A 171 -6.73 0.83 5.90
N CYS A 172 -7.73 1.71 5.84
CA CYS A 172 -7.71 2.91 5.01
C CYS A 172 -8.68 3.97 5.54
N GLY A 173 -8.68 5.14 4.90
CA GLY A 173 -9.68 6.17 5.14
C GLY A 173 -11.08 5.74 4.70
N LYS A 174 -12.10 6.45 5.17
CA LYS A 174 -13.52 6.17 4.85
C LYS A 174 -14.02 6.88 3.61
N GLU A 175 -13.42 8.01 3.29
CA GLU A 175 -13.88 8.87 2.20
C GLU A 175 -13.28 8.43 0.86
N MET A 176 -14.15 8.33 -0.14
CA MET A 176 -13.72 8.13 -1.52
C MET A 176 -13.27 9.48 -2.09
N MET A 177 -12.03 9.54 -2.56
CA MET A 177 -11.43 10.72 -3.15
C MET A 177 -10.67 10.37 -4.41
N THR A 178 -10.62 11.32 -5.35
CA THR A 178 -9.66 11.25 -6.46
C THR A 178 -8.31 11.85 -6.00
N PRO A 179 -7.19 11.51 -6.66
CA PRO A 179 -5.93 12.23 -6.45
C PRO A 179 -6.09 13.75 -6.64
N PHE A 180 -6.95 14.18 -7.59
CA PHE A 180 -7.24 15.60 -7.77
C PHE A 180 -7.93 16.22 -6.55
N ASP A 181 -8.91 15.54 -5.95
CA ASP A 181 -9.59 16.05 -4.75
C ASP A 181 -8.63 16.23 -3.59
N MET A 182 -7.69 15.29 -3.41
CA MET A 182 -6.62 15.39 -2.41
C MET A 182 -5.70 16.59 -2.67
N ALA A 183 -5.26 16.78 -3.92
CA ALA A 183 -4.43 17.91 -4.30
C ALA A 183 -5.17 19.24 -4.11
N PHE A 184 -6.44 19.30 -4.50
CA PHE A 184 -7.27 20.50 -4.35
C PHE A 184 -7.49 20.85 -2.87
N ALA A 185 -7.83 19.86 -2.03
CA ALA A 185 -7.98 20.06 -0.60
C ALA A 185 -6.67 20.55 0.04
N THR A 186 -5.54 19.97 -0.35
CA THR A 186 -4.21 20.39 0.10
C THR A 186 -3.91 21.84 -0.27
N ALA A 187 -4.14 22.21 -1.55
CA ALA A 187 -3.91 23.56 -2.03
C ALA A 187 -4.79 24.59 -1.29
N LYS A 188 -6.07 24.26 -1.06
CA LYS A 188 -6.99 25.11 -0.28
C LYS A 188 -6.52 25.28 1.16
N TYR A 189 -6.15 24.19 1.83
CA TYR A 189 -5.69 24.23 3.22
C TYR A 189 -4.42 25.08 3.39
N LEU A 190 -3.48 24.97 2.45
CA LEU A 190 -2.22 25.72 2.45
C LEU A 190 -2.33 27.10 1.81
N GLN A 191 -3.53 27.53 1.38
CA GLN A 191 -3.79 28.82 0.72
C GLN A 191 -2.91 29.02 -0.55
N LEU A 192 -2.65 27.93 -1.29
CA LEU A 192 -1.91 27.96 -2.54
C LEU A 192 -2.83 28.21 -3.74
N ASP A 193 -2.27 28.63 -4.87
CA ASP A 193 -3.01 28.94 -6.09
C ASP A 193 -3.58 27.67 -6.75
N VAL A 194 -4.88 27.45 -6.56
CA VAL A 194 -5.59 26.29 -7.14
C VAL A 194 -5.72 26.35 -8.66
N SER A 195 -5.50 27.51 -9.30
CA SER A 195 -5.55 27.64 -10.76
C SER A 195 -4.39 26.91 -11.44
N LEU A 196 -3.34 26.55 -10.69
CA LEU A 196 -2.22 25.74 -11.14
C LEU A 196 -2.52 24.24 -11.14
N LEU A 197 -3.69 23.81 -10.63
CA LEU A 197 -4.11 22.42 -10.69
C LEU A 197 -4.92 22.14 -11.98
N GLU A 198 -4.46 21.19 -12.77
CA GLU A 198 -5.14 20.76 -14.00
C GLU A 198 -5.69 19.33 -13.82
N LYS A 199 -7.02 19.17 -14.02
CA LYS A 199 -7.65 17.85 -14.04
C LYS A 199 -7.27 17.10 -15.31
N VAL A 200 -6.77 15.90 -15.15
CA VAL A 200 -6.47 15.00 -16.27
C VAL A 200 -7.06 13.60 -16.01
N THR A 201 -7.17 12.80 -17.04
CA THR A 201 -7.53 11.38 -16.91
C THR A 201 -6.27 10.52 -16.83
N ASN A 202 -6.44 9.29 -16.37
CA ASN A 202 -5.36 8.29 -16.34
C ASN A 202 -4.65 8.15 -17.71
N ASN A 203 -5.41 8.23 -18.80
CA ASN A 203 -4.89 8.13 -20.17
C ASN A 203 -3.98 9.31 -20.58
N SER A 204 -3.97 10.40 -19.80
CA SER A 204 -3.09 11.55 -20.07
C SER A 204 -1.62 11.27 -19.73
N PHE A 205 -1.36 10.21 -18.97
CA PHE A 205 -0.03 9.74 -18.66
C PHE A 205 0.27 8.46 -19.42
N LYS A 206 1.51 8.32 -19.89
CA LYS A 206 2.00 7.07 -20.50
C LYS A 206 2.36 6.07 -19.40
N GLU A 207 1.35 5.65 -18.63
CA GLU A 207 1.55 4.60 -17.62
C GLU A 207 1.68 3.25 -18.33
N ILE A 208 2.66 2.46 -17.91
CA ILE A 208 2.94 1.14 -18.47
C ILE A 208 2.03 0.11 -17.82
N ALA A 209 1.93 0.15 -16.49
CA ALA A 209 1.05 -0.72 -15.73
C ALA A 209 -0.38 -0.16 -15.70
N LYS A 210 -1.36 -1.01 -15.95
CA LYS A 210 -2.77 -0.65 -15.80
C LYS A 210 -3.07 -0.31 -14.33
N ARG A 211 -3.79 0.80 -14.10
CA ARG A 211 -4.23 1.21 -12.76
C ARG A 211 -5.69 0.82 -12.53
N PRO A 212 -6.05 0.25 -11.37
CA PRO A 212 -7.46 0.11 -11.00
C PRO A 212 -8.10 1.50 -10.88
N LEU A 213 -9.25 1.71 -11.52
CA LEU A 213 -9.93 3.02 -11.52
C LEU A 213 -10.75 3.23 -10.24
N LEU A 214 -11.40 2.18 -9.75
CA LEU A 214 -12.15 2.19 -8.50
C LEU A 214 -11.44 1.27 -7.51
N SER A 215 -10.85 1.83 -6.47
CA SER A 215 -10.23 1.04 -5.42
C SER A 215 -10.45 1.72 -4.08
N GLY A 216 -11.03 1.00 -3.17
CA GLY A 216 -11.32 1.47 -1.82
C GLY A 216 -11.88 0.32 -1.04
N PHE A 217 -11.77 0.38 0.26
CA PHE A 217 -12.08 -0.73 1.13
C PHE A 217 -13.22 -0.42 2.09
N ASN A 218 -14.02 -1.43 2.35
CA ASN A 218 -14.86 -1.49 3.53
C ASN A 218 -13.96 -1.85 4.72
N ILE A 219 -13.95 -1.02 5.76
CA ILE A 219 -13.13 -1.21 6.96
C ILE A 219 -13.94 -1.65 8.17
N SER A 220 -15.19 -2.08 7.97
CA SER A 220 -16.11 -2.42 9.08
C SER A 220 -15.59 -3.54 9.99
N LYS A 221 -14.74 -4.43 9.47
CA LYS A 221 -14.08 -5.46 10.26
C LYS A 221 -13.08 -4.82 11.23
N ALA A 222 -12.18 -4.00 10.74
CA ALA A 222 -11.17 -3.34 11.56
C ALA A 222 -11.78 -2.38 12.61
N GLU A 223 -12.94 -1.77 12.32
CA GLU A 223 -13.63 -0.91 13.28
C GLU A 223 -14.30 -1.67 14.43
N LYS A 224 -14.65 -2.93 14.22
CA LYS A 224 -15.32 -3.77 15.23
C LYS A 224 -14.35 -4.50 16.14
N GLU A 225 -13.21 -4.83 15.65
CA GLU A 225 -12.17 -5.60 16.33
C GLU A 225 -11.08 -4.70 16.93
#